data_61071856830e390a2ecc16cf7915d07a
#
_entry.id   61071856830e390a2ecc16cf7915d07a
#
_cell.length_a   1.000
_cell.length_b   1.000
_cell.length_c   1.000
_cell.angle_alpha   90.00
_cell.angle_beta   90.00
_cell.angle_gamma   90.00
#
_symmetry.space_group_name_H-M   'P 1'
#
loop_
_entity.id
_entity.type
_entity.pdbx_description
1 polymer ?
#
loop_
_entity_poly.entity_id
_entity_poly.type
_entity_poly.pdbx_seq_one_letter_code
_entity_poly.pdbx_strand_id
1 'polypeptide(L)'
;MANKYYLPVKEALYMTNAVLGSRENIESLTKAYNKWAEAEYPSKPDPPKLKVEPEVQPEVPKVLPSIKRILRVYAILLIELILPISTDDKAILVMVSFMLIPFYLFFTYPIRRKKLIKQMQSAPEHQEEYRKRLAERYERQKANEERHIRDMEEYETKTIPEWEAGQSEWPEKKAYKMKFYEDAINSAYSSLKEKVTELNDFYIKTGLIPVGYRDPDTLESLCRILGSSDYDIKSAIELLDRNRQMSMLAEQNDYLAQQTAIAERTMREARLHYVASAVQHHNTNKQLKQINEKLNK
;
A
#
# COMPACT_ATOMS: atom_id res chain seq x y z
N MET A 1 -4.39 52.35 22.21
CA MET A 1 -5.51 52.62 21.26
C MET A 1 -5.39 51.61 20.12
N ALA A 2 -6.51 51.09 19.61
CA ALA A 2 -6.44 50.18 18.48
C ALA A 2 -5.98 50.92 17.22
N ASN A 3 -5.08 50.35 16.44
CA ASN A 3 -4.59 50.92 15.20
C ASN A 3 -5.74 51.17 14.23
N LYS A 4 -5.92 52.39 13.73
CA LYS A 4 -7.05 52.79 12.86
C LYS A 4 -7.10 52.02 11.55
N TYR A 5 -5.99 51.44 11.10
CA TYR A 5 -5.93 50.64 9.88
C TYR A 5 -6.20 49.14 10.09
N TYR A 6 -6.18 48.67 11.34
CA TYR A 6 -6.38 47.26 11.68
C TYR A 6 -7.78 46.76 11.28
N LEU A 7 -8.81 47.52 11.67
CA LEU A 7 -10.21 47.09 11.39
C LEU A 7 -10.50 46.99 9.90
N PRO A 8 -10.17 47.98 9.04
CA PRO A 8 -10.38 47.85 7.59
C PRO A 8 -9.62 46.68 6.96
N VAL A 9 -8.38 46.40 7.37
CA VAL A 9 -7.62 45.26 6.83
C VAL A 9 -8.21 43.92 7.28
N LYS A 10 -8.70 43.84 8.55
CA LYS A 10 -9.41 42.68 9.07
C LYS A 10 -10.74 42.44 8.34
N GLU A 11 -11.48 43.48 8.01
CA GLU A 11 -12.70 43.38 7.22
C GLU A 11 -12.41 42.91 5.80
N ALA A 12 -11.38 43.44 5.14
CA ALA A 12 -10.93 42.96 3.83
C ALA A 12 -10.56 41.46 3.87
N LEU A 13 -9.86 41.00 4.89
CA LEU A 13 -9.49 39.60 5.08
C LEU A 13 -10.77 38.73 5.24
N TYR A 14 -11.73 39.16 6.06
CA TYR A 14 -12.97 38.45 6.23
C TYR A 14 -13.76 38.31 4.93
N MET A 15 -13.90 39.38 4.16
CA MET A 15 -14.60 39.39 2.86
C MET A 15 -13.85 38.52 1.83
N THR A 16 -12.52 38.59 1.81
CA THR A 16 -11.71 37.76 0.90
C THR A 16 -11.89 36.29 1.21
N ASN A 17 -11.85 35.90 2.49
CA ASN A 17 -12.10 34.50 2.91
C ASN A 17 -13.53 34.06 2.58
N ALA A 18 -14.53 34.94 2.69
CA ALA A 18 -15.92 34.64 2.31
C ALA A 18 -16.04 34.37 0.78
N VAL A 19 -15.28 35.08 -0.05
CA VAL A 19 -15.21 34.86 -1.51
C VAL A 19 -14.56 33.51 -1.79
N LEU A 20 -13.43 33.21 -1.13
CA LEU A 20 -12.74 31.92 -1.31
C LEU A 20 -13.60 30.73 -0.89
N GLY A 21 -14.22 30.79 0.29
CA GLY A 21 -15.14 29.75 0.74
C GLY A 21 -16.32 29.52 -0.20
N SER A 22 -16.80 30.60 -0.86
CA SER A 22 -17.84 30.47 -1.91
C SER A 22 -17.34 29.77 -3.16
N ARG A 23 -16.08 29.99 -3.57
CA ARG A 23 -15.46 29.28 -4.70
C ARG A 23 -15.27 27.80 -4.41
N GLU A 24 -14.78 27.46 -3.21
CA GLU A 24 -14.61 26.07 -2.75
C GLU A 24 -15.95 25.34 -2.69
N ASN A 25 -17.01 26.02 -2.24
CA ASN A 25 -18.38 25.47 -2.25
C ASN A 25 -18.85 25.15 -3.68
N ILE A 26 -18.65 26.06 -4.64
CA ILE A 26 -19.00 25.83 -6.05
C ILE A 26 -18.20 24.64 -6.61
N GLU A 27 -16.93 24.53 -6.32
CA GLU A 27 -16.10 23.42 -6.75
C GLU A 27 -16.60 22.09 -6.17
N SER A 28 -16.96 22.06 -4.90
CA SER A 28 -17.54 20.89 -4.23
C SER A 28 -18.87 20.47 -4.87
N LEU A 29 -19.77 21.42 -5.12
CA LEU A 29 -21.05 21.18 -5.78
C LEU A 29 -20.85 20.68 -7.21
N THR A 30 -19.89 21.23 -7.96
CA THR A 30 -19.56 20.81 -9.32
C THR A 30 -19.01 19.39 -9.34
N LYS A 31 -18.14 19.02 -8.38
CA LYS A 31 -17.67 17.64 -8.23
C LYS A 31 -18.82 16.67 -7.94
N ALA A 32 -19.76 17.08 -7.08
CA ALA A 32 -20.95 16.27 -6.78
C ALA A 32 -21.87 16.11 -8.01
N TYR A 33 -22.09 17.17 -8.77
CA TYR A 33 -22.83 17.14 -10.03
C TYR A 33 -22.18 16.17 -11.04
N ASN A 34 -20.87 16.29 -11.28
CA ASN A 34 -20.16 15.42 -12.22
C ASN A 34 -20.23 13.96 -11.79
N LYS A 35 -20.08 13.67 -10.48
CA LYS A 35 -20.25 12.31 -9.94
C LYS A 35 -21.62 11.73 -10.27
N TRP A 36 -22.70 12.51 -10.21
CA TRP A 36 -24.05 12.08 -10.60
C TRP A 36 -24.24 11.99 -12.12
N ALA A 37 -23.61 12.89 -12.88
CA ALA A 37 -23.64 12.85 -14.35
C ALA A 37 -23.00 11.55 -14.88
N GLU A 38 -21.89 11.12 -14.28
CA GLU A 38 -21.15 9.91 -14.65
C GLU A 38 -21.72 8.63 -14.00
N ALA A 39 -22.58 8.76 -12.99
CA ALA A 39 -23.11 7.61 -12.28
C ALA A 39 -23.99 6.75 -13.18
N GLU A 40 -23.67 5.47 -13.21
CA GLU A 40 -24.46 4.42 -13.85
C GLU A 40 -25.29 3.68 -12.81
N TYR A 41 -26.39 3.08 -13.25
CA TYR A 41 -27.13 2.18 -12.35
C TYR A 41 -26.27 0.95 -12.05
N PRO A 42 -26.25 0.44 -10.80
CA PRO A 42 -25.47 -0.75 -10.46
C PRO A 42 -25.77 -1.93 -11.39
N SER A 43 -24.73 -2.65 -11.78
CA SER A 43 -24.87 -3.87 -12.57
C SER A 43 -25.83 -4.85 -11.88
N LYS A 44 -26.49 -5.69 -12.69
CA LYS A 44 -27.35 -6.73 -12.17
C LYS A 44 -26.59 -7.57 -11.12
N PRO A 45 -27.19 -7.83 -9.93
CA PRO A 45 -26.53 -8.65 -8.92
C PRO A 45 -26.29 -10.07 -9.44
N ASP A 46 -25.14 -10.64 -9.07
CA ASP A 46 -24.83 -12.02 -9.42
C ASP A 46 -25.75 -13.00 -8.68
N PRO A 47 -26.17 -14.10 -9.32
CA PRO A 47 -26.94 -15.13 -8.64
C PRO A 47 -26.10 -15.80 -7.53
N PRO A 48 -26.77 -16.26 -6.45
CA PRO A 48 -26.10 -17.02 -5.39
C PRO A 48 -25.35 -18.23 -5.95
N LYS A 49 -24.12 -18.47 -5.46
CA LYS A 49 -23.30 -19.61 -5.91
C LYS A 49 -23.46 -20.78 -4.93
N LEU A 50 -23.72 -21.98 -5.47
CA LEU A 50 -23.75 -23.21 -4.67
C LEU A 50 -22.39 -23.46 -4.01
N LYS A 51 -22.36 -23.59 -2.69
CA LYS A 51 -21.18 -23.93 -1.92
C LYS A 51 -20.96 -25.43 -1.95
N VAL A 52 -20.02 -25.91 -2.78
CA VAL A 52 -19.67 -27.31 -2.89
C VAL A 52 -18.67 -27.67 -1.78
N GLU A 53 -19.00 -28.68 -0.97
CA GLU A 53 -18.11 -29.21 0.05
C GLU A 53 -16.91 -29.91 -0.58
N PRO A 54 -15.70 -29.69 -0.08
CA PRO A 54 -14.51 -30.34 -0.63
C PRO A 54 -14.59 -31.87 -0.48
N GLU A 55 -13.96 -32.55 -1.41
CA GLU A 55 -13.92 -34.00 -1.41
C GLU A 55 -13.19 -34.55 -0.17
N VAL A 56 -13.83 -35.44 0.59
CA VAL A 56 -13.19 -36.07 1.75
C VAL A 56 -12.16 -37.05 1.24
N GLN A 57 -10.90 -36.68 1.34
CA GLN A 57 -9.81 -37.61 1.05
C GLN A 57 -9.53 -38.47 2.29
N PRO A 58 -9.26 -39.78 2.13
CA PRO A 58 -8.79 -40.59 3.25
C PRO A 58 -7.48 -40.00 3.78
N GLU A 59 -7.41 -39.77 5.08
CA GLU A 59 -6.20 -39.25 5.70
C GLU A 59 -5.00 -40.15 5.43
N VAL A 60 -4.02 -39.62 4.74
CA VAL A 60 -2.74 -40.28 4.56
C VAL A 60 -1.90 -40.02 5.81
N PRO A 61 -1.68 -41.01 6.67
CA PRO A 61 -0.89 -40.81 7.89
C PRO A 61 0.50 -40.31 7.49
N LYS A 62 0.97 -39.28 8.21
CA LYS A 62 2.34 -38.75 8.06
C LYS A 62 3.34 -39.78 8.62
N VAL A 63 3.66 -40.79 7.81
CA VAL A 63 4.65 -41.80 8.20
C VAL A 63 6.03 -41.19 8.05
N LEU A 64 6.55 -40.61 9.13
CA LEU A 64 7.93 -40.18 9.20
C LEU A 64 8.84 -41.40 9.36
N PRO A 65 10.03 -41.44 8.72
CA PRO A 65 11.00 -42.51 8.98
C PRO A 65 11.33 -42.52 10.47
N SER A 66 11.21 -43.70 11.11
CA SER A 66 11.45 -43.84 12.54
C SER A 66 12.87 -43.33 12.86
N ILE A 67 12.99 -42.34 13.75
CA ILE A 67 14.27 -41.80 14.24
C ILE A 67 15.19 -42.94 14.71
N LYS A 68 14.63 -43.98 15.35
CA LYS A 68 15.39 -45.19 15.76
C LYS A 68 16.06 -45.91 14.58
N ARG A 69 15.50 -45.87 13.38
CA ARG A 69 16.13 -46.50 12.20
C ARG A 69 17.20 -45.62 11.60
N ILE A 70 16.99 -44.33 11.56
CA ILE A 70 18.02 -43.36 11.16
C ILE A 70 19.22 -43.47 12.10
N LEU A 71 19.00 -43.50 13.43
CA LEU A 71 20.03 -43.70 14.43
C LEU A 71 20.79 -45.06 14.28
N ARG A 72 20.08 -46.17 13.92
CA ARG A 72 20.75 -47.44 13.66
C ARG A 72 21.69 -47.38 12.45
N VAL A 73 21.27 -46.70 11.39
CA VAL A 73 22.12 -46.55 10.20
C VAL A 73 23.34 -45.68 10.55
N TYR A 74 23.16 -44.60 11.32
CA TYR A 74 24.29 -43.79 11.81
C TYR A 74 25.19 -44.56 12.78
N ALA A 75 24.66 -45.45 13.62
CA ALA A 75 25.44 -46.29 14.52
C ALA A 75 26.29 -47.33 13.74
N ILE A 76 25.76 -47.90 12.67
CA ILE A 76 26.53 -48.80 11.79
C ILE A 76 27.68 -48.03 11.13
N LEU A 77 27.44 -46.83 10.61
CA LEU A 77 28.49 -45.97 10.04
C LEU A 77 29.58 -45.61 11.05
N LEU A 78 29.21 -45.31 12.29
CA LEU A 78 30.17 -45.03 13.37
C LEU A 78 31.00 -46.26 13.74
N ILE A 79 30.41 -47.45 13.75
CA ILE A 79 31.12 -48.72 14.00
C ILE A 79 32.13 -48.98 12.85
N GLU A 80 31.75 -48.78 11.61
CA GLU A 80 32.64 -48.90 10.43
C GLU A 80 33.83 -47.94 10.51
N LEU A 81 33.65 -46.75 11.07
CA LEU A 81 34.71 -45.74 11.23
C LEU A 81 35.73 -46.12 12.32
N ILE A 82 35.33 -46.91 13.31
CA ILE A 82 36.16 -47.33 14.47
C ILE A 82 36.92 -48.62 14.21
N LEU A 83 36.49 -49.45 13.23
CA LEU A 83 37.18 -50.72 12.91
C LEU A 83 38.63 -50.47 12.43
N PRO A 84 39.61 -51.32 12.83
CA PRO A 84 41.02 -51.19 12.41
C PRO A 84 41.25 -51.67 10.99
N ILE A 85 40.69 -51.01 10.02
CA ILE A 85 40.83 -51.27 8.57
C ILE A 85 41.78 -50.22 7.98
N SER A 86 42.47 -50.54 6.86
CA SER A 86 43.37 -49.58 6.21
C SER A 86 42.66 -48.25 5.84
N THR A 87 43.37 -47.14 5.79
CA THR A 87 42.79 -45.80 5.53
C THR A 87 42.09 -45.71 4.18
N ASP A 88 42.61 -46.42 3.15
CA ASP A 88 42.06 -46.42 1.80
C ASP A 88 40.76 -47.24 1.71
N ASP A 89 40.70 -48.38 2.41
CA ASP A 89 39.49 -49.22 2.49
C ASP A 89 38.39 -48.57 3.29
N LYS A 90 38.72 -47.77 4.33
CA LYS A 90 37.75 -46.96 5.07
C LYS A 90 37.10 -45.89 4.21
N ALA A 91 37.85 -45.22 3.38
CA ALA A 91 37.34 -44.19 2.47
C ALA A 91 36.33 -44.76 1.48
N ILE A 92 36.62 -45.95 0.93
CA ILE A 92 35.71 -46.64 0.01
C ILE A 92 34.43 -47.08 0.76
N LEU A 93 34.57 -47.66 1.95
CA LEU A 93 33.43 -48.16 2.74
C LEU A 93 32.48 -47.04 3.17
N VAL A 94 33.04 -45.90 3.61
CA VAL A 94 32.25 -44.69 3.95
C VAL A 94 31.55 -44.12 2.69
N MET A 95 32.22 -44.09 1.54
CA MET A 95 31.66 -43.62 0.29
C MET A 95 30.50 -44.50 -0.20
N VAL A 96 30.65 -45.83 -0.11
CA VAL A 96 29.60 -46.79 -0.46
C VAL A 96 28.42 -46.69 0.51
N SER A 97 28.66 -46.57 1.80
CA SER A 97 27.61 -46.40 2.79
C SER A 97 26.85 -45.08 2.63
N PHE A 98 27.55 -44.00 2.27
CA PHE A 98 26.95 -42.71 1.96
C PHE A 98 26.07 -42.73 0.71
N MET A 99 26.39 -43.56 -0.29
CA MET A 99 25.55 -43.80 -1.47
C MET A 99 24.35 -44.71 -1.18
N LEU A 100 24.52 -45.72 -0.33
CA LEU A 100 23.45 -46.67 -0.01
C LEU A 100 22.31 -46.05 0.85
N ILE A 101 22.62 -45.05 1.70
CA ILE A 101 21.61 -44.40 2.56
C ILE A 101 20.55 -43.66 1.74
N PRO A 102 20.89 -42.74 0.80
CA PRO A 102 19.86 -42.08 0.00
C PRO A 102 19.14 -43.07 -0.91
N PHE A 103 19.82 -44.11 -1.41
CA PHE A 103 19.20 -45.18 -2.21
C PHE A 103 18.15 -45.94 -1.38
N TYR A 104 18.47 -46.31 -0.16
CA TYR A 104 17.54 -46.97 0.76
C TYR A 104 16.35 -46.06 1.12
N LEU A 105 16.60 -44.79 1.41
CA LEU A 105 15.54 -43.81 1.73
C LEU A 105 14.67 -43.53 0.49
N PHE A 106 15.26 -43.46 -0.69
CA PHE A 106 14.51 -43.11 -1.91
C PHE A 106 13.67 -44.27 -2.46
N PHE A 107 14.17 -45.51 -2.39
CA PHE A 107 13.50 -46.67 -2.98
C PHE A 107 12.70 -47.49 -1.98
N THR A 108 13.16 -47.73 -0.78
CA THR A 108 12.47 -48.62 0.17
C THR A 108 11.39 -47.85 1.00
N TYR A 109 11.62 -46.58 1.26
CA TYR A 109 10.67 -45.74 2.03
C TYR A 109 9.33 -45.58 1.32
N PRO A 110 9.23 -45.19 0.04
CA PRO A 110 7.93 -45.05 -0.63
C PRO A 110 7.17 -46.36 -0.75
N ILE A 111 7.89 -47.51 -0.96
CA ILE A 111 7.24 -48.82 -1.05
C ILE A 111 6.61 -49.22 0.31
N ARG A 112 7.36 -49.04 1.42
CA ARG A 112 6.88 -49.31 2.76
C ARG A 112 5.78 -48.34 3.17
N ARG A 113 5.88 -47.08 2.81
CA ARG A 113 4.84 -46.09 3.02
C ARG A 113 3.54 -46.49 2.32
N LYS A 114 3.58 -46.89 1.05
CA LYS A 114 2.41 -47.40 0.33
C LYS A 114 1.76 -48.61 1.01
N LYS A 115 2.59 -49.56 1.48
CA LYS A 115 2.10 -50.76 2.19
C LYS A 115 1.43 -50.40 3.52
N LEU A 116 2.02 -49.47 4.28
CA LEU A 116 1.51 -49.02 5.57
C LEU A 116 0.20 -48.23 5.40
N ILE A 117 0.15 -47.36 4.41
CA ILE A 117 -1.06 -46.60 4.04
C ILE A 117 -2.18 -47.59 3.68
N LYS A 118 -1.89 -48.61 2.87
CA LYS A 118 -2.88 -49.62 2.49
C LYS A 118 -3.37 -50.42 3.68
N GLN A 119 -2.50 -50.78 4.62
CA GLN A 119 -2.87 -51.47 5.86
C GLN A 119 -3.73 -50.61 6.80
N MET A 120 -3.39 -49.27 6.92
CA MET A 120 -4.20 -48.36 7.74
C MET A 120 -5.56 -48.07 7.09
N GLN A 121 -5.61 -47.91 5.78
CA GLN A 121 -6.88 -47.75 5.06
C GLN A 121 -7.82 -48.98 5.18
N SER A 122 -7.27 -50.16 5.37
CA SER A 122 -8.04 -51.39 5.58
C SER A 122 -8.39 -51.64 7.04
N ALA A 123 -7.87 -50.86 8.00
CA ALA A 123 -8.22 -51.02 9.41
C ALA A 123 -9.68 -50.60 9.65
N PRO A 124 -10.48 -51.40 10.37
CA PRO A 124 -11.91 -51.14 10.57
C PRO A 124 -12.19 -49.81 11.24
N GLU A 125 -11.37 -49.38 12.18
CA GLU A 125 -11.47 -48.09 12.87
C GLU A 125 -11.32 -46.89 11.92
N HIS A 126 -10.37 -46.92 10.97
CA HIS A 126 -10.22 -45.90 9.95
C HIS A 126 -11.34 -45.89 8.91
N GLN A 127 -11.89 -47.04 8.61
CA GLN A 127 -13.07 -47.13 7.71
C GLN A 127 -14.33 -46.56 8.38
N GLU A 128 -14.50 -46.74 9.67
CA GLU A 128 -15.63 -46.20 10.42
C GLU A 128 -15.54 -44.66 10.50
N GLU A 129 -14.36 -44.15 10.85
CA GLU A 129 -14.10 -42.69 10.88
C GLU A 129 -14.25 -42.04 9.49
N TYR A 130 -13.77 -42.69 8.45
CA TYR A 130 -13.96 -42.23 7.07
C TYR A 130 -15.45 -42.22 6.66
N ARG A 131 -16.21 -43.25 7.01
CA ARG A 131 -17.66 -43.29 6.78
C ARG A 131 -18.40 -42.18 7.53
N LYS A 132 -18.01 -41.90 8.77
CA LYS A 132 -18.56 -40.80 9.56
C LYS A 132 -18.32 -39.45 8.88
N ARG A 133 -17.10 -39.18 8.46
CA ARG A 133 -16.75 -37.96 7.74
C ARG A 133 -17.47 -37.81 6.39
N LEU A 134 -17.67 -38.92 5.70
CA LEU A 134 -18.47 -38.97 4.47
C LEU A 134 -19.94 -38.64 4.73
N ALA A 135 -20.55 -39.21 5.78
CA ALA A 135 -21.91 -38.90 6.18
C ALA A 135 -22.06 -37.42 6.60
N GLU A 136 -21.14 -36.89 7.41
CA GLU A 136 -21.13 -35.48 7.80
C GLU A 136 -20.97 -34.53 6.60
N ARG A 137 -20.16 -34.91 5.60
CA ARG A 137 -20.05 -34.17 4.35
C ARG A 137 -21.35 -34.18 3.57
N TYR A 138 -22.00 -35.35 3.46
CA TYR A 138 -23.27 -35.49 2.76
C TYR A 138 -24.35 -34.59 3.39
N GLU A 139 -24.46 -34.62 4.72
CA GLU A 139 -25.41 -33.77 5.44
C GLU A 139 -25.11 -32.25 5.24
N ARG A 140 -23.84 -31.89 5.27
CA ARG A 140 -23.44 -30.50 4.98
C ARG A 140 -23.74 -30.10 3.55
N GLN A 141 -23.45 -30.98 2.59
CA GLN A 141 -23.74 -30.72 1.19
C GLN A 141 -25.25 -30.56 0.97
N LYS A 142 -26.07 -31.42 1.55
CA LYS A 142 -27.53 -31.33 1.51
C LYS A 142 -28.03 -30.01 2.13
N ALA A 143 -27.48 -29.63 3.29
CA ALA A 143 -27.83 -28.35 3.92
C ALA A 143 -27.40 -27.14 3.07
N ASN A 144 -26.27 -27.23 2.35
CA ASN A 144 -25.83 -26.18 1.42
C ASN A 144 -26.75 -26.11 0.19
N GLU A 145 -27.21 -27.24 -0.34
CA GLU A 145 -28.15 -27.28 -1.45
C GLU A 145 -29.51 -26.71 -1.05
N GLU A 146 -30.06 -27.09 0.11
CA GLU A 146 -31.31 -26.55 0.63
C GLU A 146 -31.19 -25.01 0.89
N ARG A 147 -30.05 -24.55 1.35
CA ARG A 147 -29.77 -23.11 1.53
C ARG A 147 -29.70 -22.42 0.18
N HIS A 148 -28.97 -22.99 -0.76
CA HIS A 148 -28.85 -22.44 -2.11
C HIS A 148 -30.20 -22.32 -2.81
N ILE A 149 -31.10 -23.29 -2.66
CA ILE A 149 -32.46 -23.22 -3.20
C ILE A 149 -33.22 -22.03 -2.61
N ARG A 150 -33.17 -21.83 -1.29
CA ARG A 150 -33.80 -20.67 -0.64
C ARG A 150 -33.19 -19.35 -1.08
N ASP A 151 -31.84 -19.27 -1.16
CA ASP A 151 -31.15 -18.08 -1.59
C ASP A 151 -31.47 -17.74 -3.06
N MET A 152 -31.63 -18.74 -3.92
CA MET A 152 -32.07 -18.55 -5.31
C MET A 152 -33.52 -18.08 -5.39
N GLU A 153 -34.43 -18.65 -4.58
CA GLU A 153 -35.81 -18.21 -4.50
C GLU A 153 -35.91 -16.74 -4.03
N GLU A 154 -35.13 -16.34 -3.00
CA GLU A 154 -35.06 -14.96 -2.56
C GLU A 154 -34.44 -14.04 -3.65
N TYR A 155 -33.42 -14.50 -4.36
CA TYR A 155 -32.83 -13.78 -5.46
C TYR A 155 -33.84 -13.52 -6.58
N GLU A 156 -34.62 -14.52 -7.00
CA GLU A 156 -35.60 -14.40 -8.09
C GLU A 156 -36.86 -13.62 -7.69
N THR A 157 -37.36 -13.84 -6.45
CA THR A 157 -38.62 -13.23 -6.02
C THR A 157 -38.48 -11.82 -5.43
N LYS A 158 -37.31 -11.48 -4.90
CA LYS A 158 -37.06 -10.19 -4.24
C LYS A 158 -35.96 -9.38 -4.89
N THR A 159 -34.75 -9.96 -4.99
CA THR A 159 -33.55 -9.20 -5.41
C THR A 159 -33.66 -8.72 -6.86
N ILE A 160 -34.10 -9.56 -7.78
CA ILE A 160 -34.26 -9.19 -9.19
C ILE A 160 -35.37 -8.18 -9.40
N PRO A 161 -36.60 -8.37 -8.89
CA PRO A 161 -37.67 -7.37 -9.03
C PRO A 161 -37.31 -6.00 -8.41
N GLU A 162 -36.64 -5.98 -7.23
CA GLU A 162 -36.16 -4.74 -6.62
C GLU A 162 -35.11 -4.04 -7.48
N TRP A 163 -34.19 -4.79 -8.09
CA TRP A 163 -33.19 -4.26 -9.00
C TRP A 163 -33.82 -3.69 -10.28
N GLU A 164 -34.77 -4.40 -10.90
CA GLU A 164 -35.50 -3.96 -12.10
C GLU A 164 -36.33 -2.72 -11.83
N ALA A 165 -37.03 -2.68 -10.71
CA ALA A 165 -37.78 -1.49 -10.29
C ALA A 165 -36.83 -0.29 -10.10
N GLY A 166 -35.71 -0.47 -9.39
CA GLY A 166 -34.70 0.55 -9.20
C GLY A 166 -34.08 1.01 -10.53
N GLN A 167 -33.85 0.12 -11.47
CA GLN A 167 -33.33 0.44 -12.80
C GLN A 167 -34.32 1.32 -13.58
N SER A 168 -35.61 1.02 -13.51
CA SER A 168 -36.66 1.80 -14.18
C SER A 168 -36.80 3.21 -13.61
N GLU A 169 -36.62 3.40 -12.30
CA GLU A 169 -36.68 4.69 -11.61
C GLU A 169 -35.36 5.50 -11.69
N TRP A 170 -34.26 4.84 -12.06
CA TRP A 170 -32.95 5.46 -12.04
C TRP A 170 -32.81 6.74 -12.89
N PRO A 171 -33.31 6.78 -14.15
CA PRO A 171 -33.22 7.97 -14.98
C PRO A 171 -33.90 9.19 -14.32
N GLU A 172 -35.04 8.98 -13.69
CA GLU A 172 -35.78 10.06 -13.02
C GLU A 172 -35.06 10.54 -11.76
N LYS A 173 -34.57 9.62 -10.94
CA LYS A 173 -33.74 9.92 -9.76
C LYS A 173 -32.46 10.67 -10.15
N LYS A 174 -31.81 10.25 -11.21
CA LYS A 174 -30.60 10.88 -11.74
C LYS A 174 -30.90 12.32 -12.20
N ALA A 175 -31.94 12.49 -13.02
CA ALA A 175 -32.36 13.80 -13.50
C ALA A 175 -32.73 14.77 -12.35
N TYR A 176 -33.46 14.29 -11.35
CA TYR A 176 -33.80 15.07 -10.16
C TYR A 176 -32.54 15.54 -9.41
N LYS A 177 -31.58 14.63 -9.17
CA LYS A 177 -30.33 14.96 -8.48
C LYS A 177 -29.47 15.93 -9.28
N MET A 178 -29.36 15.73 -10.59
CA MET A 178 -28.62 16.66 -11.45
C MET A 178 -29.21 18.05 -11.43
N LYS A 179 -30.54 18.18 -11.55
CA LYS A 179 -31.23 19.46 -11.46
C LYS A 179 -31.02 20.13 -10.10
N PHE A 180 -31.11 19.36 -9.00
CA PHE A 180 -30.84 19.88 -7.65
C PHE A 180 -29.43 20.50 -7.54
N TYR A 181 -28.40 19.83 -8.03
CA TYR A 181 -27.04 20.39 -8.00
C TYR A 181 -26.86 21.55 -8.96
N GLU A 182 -27.48 21.54 -10.13
CA GLU A 182 -27.46 22.65 -11.08
C GLU A 182 -28.07 23.92 -10.43
N ASP A 183 -29.24 23.82 -9.79
CA ASP A 183 -29.88 24.94 -9.11
C ASP A 183 -29.02 25.45 -7.94
N ALA A 184 -28.39 24.52 -7.17
CA ALA A 184 -27.50 24.88 -6.08
C ALA A 184 -26.23 25.60 -6.57
N ILE A 185 -25.62 25.14 -7.70
CA ILE A 185 -24.46 25.78 -8.35
C ILE A 185 -24.84 27.19 -8.82
N ASN A 186 -25.95 27.34 -9.49
CA ASN A 186 -26.43 28.64 -9.99
C ASN A 186 -26.67 29.65 -8.84
N SER A 187 -27.26 29.19 -7.74
CA SER A 187 -27.42 29.98 -6.51
C SER A 187 -26.09 30.37 -5.90
N ALA A 188 -25.15 29.43 -5.80
CA ALA A 188 -23.81 29.69 -5.28
C ALA A 188 -23.01 30.68 -6.15
N TYR A 189 -23.14 30.61 -7.49
CA TYR A 189 -22.54 31.61 -8.39
C TYR A 189 -23.14 33.01 -8.19
N SER A 190 -24.44 33.11 -8.01
CA SER A 190 -25.09 34.40 -7.73
C SER A 190 -24.57 35.01 -6.44
N SER A 191 -24.49 34.22 -5.37
CA SER A 191 -23.92 34.65 -4.09
C SER A 191 -22.44 35.03 -4.18
N LEU A 192 -21.64 34.26 -4.94
CA LEU A 192 -20.22 34.58 -5.19
C LEU A 192 -20.08 35.93 -5.90
N LYS A 193 -20.89 36.18 -6.94
CA LYS A 193 -20.89 37.45 -7.68
C LYS A 193 -21.18 38.64 -6.77
N GLU A 194 -22.19 38.52 -5.88
CA GLU A 194 -22.53 39.54 -4.90
C GLU A 194 -21.35 39.84 -3.95
N LYS A 195 -20.77 38.81 -3.33
CA LYS A 195 -19.59 38.94 -2.44
C LYS A 195 -18.38 39.55 -3.13
N VAL A 196 -18.12 39.18 -4.39
CA VAL A 196 -17.02 39.77 -5.17
C VAL A 196 -17.27 41.25 -5.44
N THR A 197 -18.51 41.60 -5.74
CA THR A 197 -18.89 43.01 -5.96
C THR A 197 -18.71 43.81 -4.65
N GLU A 198 -19.22 43.32 -3.54
CA GLU A 198 -19.04 43.95 -2.22
C GLU A 198 -17.57 44.14 -1.84
N LEU A 199 -16.74 43.11 -2.07
CA LEU A 199 -15.29 43.18 -1.83
C LEU A 199 -14.59 44.22 -2.70
N ASN A 200 -14.96 44.30 -3.98
CA ASN A 200 -14.39 45.30 -4.91
C ASN A 200 -14.82 46.73 -4.50
N ASP A 201 -16.08 46.92 -4.16
CA ASP A 201 -16.60 48.22 -3.70
C ASP A 201 -15.89 48.63 -2.41
N PHE A 202 -15.65 47.71 -1.50
CA PHE A 202 -14.88 47.95 -0.28
C PHE A 202 -13.43 48.44 -0.62
N TYR A 203 -12.73 47.76 -1.54
CA TYR A 203 -11.38 48.19 -1.92
C TYR A 203 -11.38 49.54 -2.64
N ILE A 204 -12.38 49.85 -3.46
CA ILE A 204 -12.50 51.15 -4.13
C ILE A 204 -12.77 52.26 -3.10
N LYS A 205 -13.71 52.01 -2.20
CA LYS A 205 -14.11 52.98 -1.17
C LYS A 205 -13.02 53.30 -0.17
N THR A 206 -12.27 52.29 0.25
CA THR A 206 -11.21 52.48 1.26
C THR A 206 -9.90 52.97 0.65
N GLY A 207 -9.55 52.51 -0.55
CA GLY A 207 -8.29 52.85 -1.22
C GLY A 207 -7.02 52.49 -0.44
N LEU A 208 -7.16 51.73 0.67
CA LEU A 208 -6.12 51.52 1.65
C LEU A 208 -5.10 50.40 1.23
N ILE A 209 -5.60 49.39 0.56
CA ILE A 209 -4.80 48.17 0.27
C ILE A 209 -4.48 48.12 -1.22
N PRO A 210 -3.19 48.20 -1.61
CA PRO A 210 -2.77 48.04 -3.01
C PRO A 210 -3.13 46.65 -3.56
N VAL A 211 -3.36 46.56 -4.87
CA VAL A 211 -3.82 45.32 -5.54
C VAL A 211 -2.92 44.12 -5.24
N GLY A 212 -1.60 44.30 -5.23
CA GLY A 212 -0.63 43.20 -4.97
C GLY A 212 -0.61 42.64 -3.55
N TYR A 213 -1.42 43.22 -2.63
CA TYR A 213 -1.46 42.85 -1.19
C TYR A 213 -2.86 42.40 -0.75
N ARG A 214 -3.73 42.03 -1.70
CA ARG A 214 -5.13 41.64 -1.44
C ARG A 214 -5.36 40.14 -1.31
N ASP A 215 -4.30 39.33 -1.35
CA ASP A 215 -4.40 37.90 -1.08
C ASP A 215 -4.55 37.62 0.43
N PRO A 216 -5.20 36.52 0.81
CA PRO A 216 -5.53 36.20 2.21
C PRO A 216 -4.30 36.16 3.13
N ASP A 217 -3.22 35.52 2.72
CA ASP A 217 -2.00 35.33 3.52
C ASP A 217 -1.31 36.68 3.79
N THR A 218 -1.34 37.53 2.78
CA THR A 218 -0.83 38.92 2.89
C THR A 218 -1.71 39.74 3.83
N LEU A 219 -3.03 39.68 3.68
CA LEU A 219 -3.97 40.37 4.54
C LEU A 219 -3.88 39.91 6.01
N GLU A 220 -3.71 38.59 6.23
CA GLU A 220 -3.48 38.04 7.57
C GLU A 220 -2.19 38.59 8.19
N SER A 221 -1.10 38.61 7.41
CA SER A 221 0.19 39.15 7.84
C SER A 221 0.10 40.64 8.16
N LEU A 222 -0.60 41.42 7.34
CA LEU A 222 -0.90 42.84 7.60
C LEU A 222 -1.74 43.03 8.87
N CYS A 223 -2.78 42.20 9.07
CA CYS A 223 -3.55 42.21 10.30
C CYS A 223 -2.67 41.98 11.54
N ARG A 224 -1.73 41.02 11.47
CA ARG A 224 -0.79 40.70 12.56
C ARG A 224 0.11 41.90 12.88
N ILE A 225 0.71 42.52 11.86
CA ILE A 225 1.57 43.68 12.02
C ILE A 225 0.81 44.88 12.61
N LEU A 226 -0.35 45.21 12.04
CA LEU A 226 -1.15 46.34 12.45
C LEU A 226 -1.82 46.14 13.83
N GLY A 227 -2.09 44.89 14.21
CA GLY A 227 -2.66 44.54 15.52
C GLY A 227 -1.63 44.64 16.66
N SER A 228 -0.33 44.52 16.35
CA SER A 228 0.77 44.52 17.33
C SER A 228 1.54 45.83 17.40
N SER A 229 1.25 46.79 16.51
CA SER A 229 2.03 48.02 16.37
C SER A 229 1.16 49.22 15.92
N ASP A 230 1.70 50.39 16.07
CA ASP A 230 1.05 51.64 15.61
C ASP A 230 1.51 52.04 14.18
N TYR A 231 1.98 51.07 13.37
CA TYR A 231 2.35 51.36 12.01
C TYR A 231 1.20 51.83 11.14
N ASP A 232 1.49 52.73 10.20
CA ASP A 232 0.57 52.96 9.10
C ASP A 232 0.63 51.83 8.08
N ILE A 233 -0.32 51.83 7.13
CA ILE A 233 -0.42 50.73 6.15
C ILE A 233 0.84 50.61 5.26
N LYS A 234 1.48 51.76 4.94
CA LYS A 234 2.67 51.78 4.10
C LYS A 234 3.85 51.13 4.83
N SER A 235 4.10 51.54 6.07
CA SER A 235 5.14 50.97 6.92
C SER A 235 4.92 49.48 7.19
N ALA A 236 3.68 49.04 7.36
CA ALA A 236 3.33 47.66 7.53
C ALA A 236 3.63 46.83 6.25
N ILE A 237 3.34 47.38 5.07
CA ILE A 237 3.70 46.77 3.78
C ILE A 237 5.23 46.68 3.60
N GLU A 238 5.95 47.75 3.88
CA GLU A 238 7.42 47.75 3.79
C GLU A 238 8.07 46.72 4.72
N LEU A 239 7.52 46.56 5.95
CA LEU A 239 7.98 45.52 6.87
C LEU A 239 7.66 44.10 6.35
N LEU A 240 6.48 43.91 5.79
CA LEU A 240 6.11 42.64 5.19
C LEU A 240 7.03 42.25 4.03
N ASP A 241 7.32 43.18 3.14
CA ASP A 241 8.19 42.93 2.00
C ASP A 241 9.63 42.61 2.45
N ARG A 242 10.11 43.30 3.47
CA ARG A 242 11.39 42.98 4.08
C ARG A 242 11.45 41.57 4.67
N ASN A 243 10.40 41.19 5.38
CA ASN A 243 10.29 39.84 5.95
C ASN A 243 10.26 38.77 4.86
N ARG A 244 9.53 39.00 3.76
CA ARG A 244 9.49 38.07 2.60
C ARG A 244 10.86 37.93 1.96
N GLN A 245 11.63 39.05 1.78
CA GLN A 245 12.97 38.98 1.27
C GLN A 245 13.92 38.20 2.18
N MET A 246 13.81 38.38 3.50
CA MET A 246 14.61 37.63 4.47
C MET A 246 14.28 36.12 4.45
N SER A 247 13.02 35.76 4.30
CA SER A 247 12.61 34.37 4.18
C SER A 247 13.18 33.72 2.91
N MET A 248 13.07 34.39 1.76
CA MET A 248 13.66 33.90 0.50
C MET A 248 15.19 33.74 0.59
N LEU A 249 15.88 34.64 1.26
CA LEU A 249 17.35 34.54 1.48
C LEU A 249 17.68 33.34 2.40
N ALA A 250 16.88 33.10 3.43
CA ALA A 250 17.05 31.93 4.30
C ALA A 250 16.87 30.62 3.54
N GLU A 251 15.81 30.50 2.72
CA GLU A 251 15.57 29.33 1.87
C GLU A 251 16.70 29.09 0.86
N GLN A 252 17.23 30.16 0.26
CA GLN A 252 18.38 30.05 -0.64
C GLN A 252 19.63 29.55 0.09
N ASN A 253 19.89 30.04 1.30
CA ASN A 253 21.01 29.57 2.10
C ASN A 253 20.89 28.12 2.49
N ASP A 254 19.68 27.66 2.89
CA ASP A 254 19.40 26.26 3.19
C ASP A 254 19.60 25.37 1.96
N TYR A 255 19.14 25.81 0.78
CA TYR A 255 19.36 25.09 -0.47
C TYR A 255 20.87 24.98 -0.81
N LEU A 256 21.64 26.06 -0.66
CA LEU A 256 23.09 26.04 -0.86
C LEU A 256 23.79 25.10 0.13
N ALA A 257 23.38 25.11 1.40
CA ALA A 257 23.91 24.20 2.41
C ALA A 257 23.65 22.72 2.05
N GLN A 258 22.47 22.41 1.57
CA GLN A 258 22.13 21.05 1.10
C GLN A 258 22.98 20.65 -0.13
N GLN A 259 23.15 21.53 -1.10
CA GLN A 259 24.01 21.27 -2.26
C GLN A 259 25.47 21.04 -1.87
N THR A 260 25.98 21.82 -0.93
CA THR A 260 27.33 21.63 -0.41
C THR A 260 27.49 20.28 0.27
N ALA A 261 26.54 19.87 1.10
CA ALA A 261 26.55 18.56 1.77
C ALA A 261 26.50 17.40 0.76
N ILE A 262 25.72 17.51 -0.31
CA ILE A 262 25.68 16.53 -1.41
C ILE A 262 27.03 16.46 -2.13
N ALA A 263 27.64 17.60 -2.46
CA ALA A 263 28.92 17.64 -3.11
C ALA A 263 30.03 17.01 -2.26
N GLU A 264 30.07 17.27 -0.96
CA GLU A 264 31.02 16.65 -0.02
C GLU A 264 30.84 15.13 0.06
N ARG A 265 29.57 14.64 0.08
CA ARG A 265 29.27 13.21 0.06
C ARG A 265 29.79 12.55 -1.22
N THR A 266 29.51 13.15 -2.37
CA THR A 266 29.98 12.66 -3.68
C THR A 266 31.50 12.62 -3.78
N MET A 267 32.20 13.64 -3.28
CA MET A 267 33.66 13.65 -3.22
C MET A 267 34.21 12.55 -2.29
N ARG A 268 33.57 12.29 -1.17
CA ARG A 268 33.97 11.22 -0.25
C ARG A 268 33.80 9.84 -0.91
N GLU A 269 32.70 9.62 -1.59
CA GLU A 269 32.44 8.36 -2.34
C GLU A 269 33.45 8.18 -3.48
N ALA A 270 33.75 9.23 -4.24
CA ALA A 270 34.75 9.18 -5.30
C ALA A 270 36.16 8.83 -4.76
N ARG A 271 36.56 9.38 -3.60
CA ARG A 271 37.80 9.00 -2.93
C ARG A 271 37.84 7.54 -2.50
N LEU A 272 36.75 7.01 -1.94
CA LEU A 272 36.63 5.60 -1.57
C LEU A 272 36.74 4.68 -2.79
N HIS A 273 36.08 5.02 -3.90
CA HIS A 273 36.19 4.30 -5.16
C HIS A 273 37.61 4.30 -5.73
N TYR A 274 38.29 5.43 -5.66
CA TYR A 274 39.67 5.53 -6.10
C TYR A 274 40.62 4.64 -5.28
N VAL A 275 40.47 4.63 -3.95
CA VAL A 275 41.26 3.76 -3.06
C VAL A 275 40.95 2.29 -3.32
N ALA A 276 39.69 1.91 -3.46
CA ALA A 276 39.30 0.54 -3.76
C ALA A 276 39.88 0.07 -5.11
N SER A 277 39.82 0.88 -6.14
CA SER A 277 40.39 0.61 -7.45
C SER A 277 41.92 0.45 -7.39
N ALA A 278 42.63 1.31 -6.64
CA ALA A 278 44.07 1.20 -6.46
C ALA A 278 44.47 -0.11 -5.76
N VAL A 279 43.74 -0.53 -4.73
CA VAL A 279 43.95 -1.82 -4.03
C VAL A 279 43.72 -3.00 -4.99
N GLN A 280 42.67 -2.94 -5.80
CA GLN A 280 42.36 -3.99 -6.78
C GLN A 280 43.45 -4.12 -7.84
N HIS A 281 43.95 -3.01 -8.38
CA HIS A 281 45.07 -3.00 -9.31
C HIS A 281 46.36 -3.57 -8.69
N HIS A 282 46.65 -3.23 -7.43
CA HIS A 282 47.80 -3.80 -6.73
C HIS A 282 47.70 -5.31 -6.58
N ASN A 283 46.52 -5.84 -6.19
CA ASN A 283 46.29 -7.27 -6.04
C ASN A 283 46.39 -8.01 -7.39
N THR A 284 45.85 -7.44 -8.47
CA THR A 284 45.92 -8.00 -9.81
C THR A 284 47.37 -8.04 -10.28
N ASN A 285 48.18 -7.02 -10.10
CA ASN A 285 49.59 -7.00 -10.45
C ASN A 285 50.40 -8.04 -9.65
N LYS A 286 50.06 -8.24 -8.36
CA LYS A 286 50.69 -9.29 -7.54
C LYS A 286 50.37 -10.69 -8.04
N GLN A 287 49.15 -10.94 -8.46
CA GLN A 287 48.72 -12.21 -9.03
C GLN A 287 49.40 -12.47 -10.39
N LEU A 288 49.48 -11.48 -11.27
CA LEU A 288 50.18 -11.56 -12.55
C LEU A 288 51.65 -11.86 -12.36
N LYS A 289 52.32 -11.27 -11.37
CA LYS A 289 53.69 -11.55 -11.05
C LYS A 289 53.89 -13.00 -10.59
N GLN A 290 53.00 -13.53 -9.75
CA GLN A 290 53.05 -14.93 -9.31
C GLN A 290 52.79 -15.93 -10.44
N ILE A 291 51.91 -15.60 -11.40
CA ILE A 291 51.65 -16.42 -12.59
C ILE A 291 52.91 -16.43 -13.49
N ASN A 292 53.53 -15.29 -13.75
CA ASN A 292 54.76 -15.22 -14.54
C ASN A 292 55.93 -15.98 -13.90
N GLU A 293 56.10 -15.95 -12.59
CA GLU A 293 57.11 -16.72 -11.87
C GLU A 293 56.87 -18.24 -11.94
N LYS A 294 55.62 -18.68 -12.07
CA LYS A 294 55.24 -20.08 -12.27
C LYS A 294 55.41 -20.57 -13.72
N LEU A 295 55.25 -19.67 -14.70
CA LEU A 295 55.43 -20.00 -16.12
C LEU A 295 56.91 -20.06 -16.55
N ASN A 296 57.78 -19.41 -15.79
CA ASN A 296 59.24 -19.38 -16.08
C ASN A 296 60.04 -20.43 -15.28
N LYS A 297 59.36 -21.31 -14.53
CA LYS A 297 59.90 -22.53 -13.92
C LYS A 297 59.49 -23.77 -14.72
#